data_655f0790e6aa4ddeba3ecf8ba8cc3b21
#
_entry.id   655f0790e6aa4ddeba3ecf8ba8cc3b21
#
_cell.length_a   1.000
_cell.length_b   1.000
_cell.length_c   1.000
_cell.angle_alpha   90.00
_cell.angle_beta   90.00
_cell.angle_gamma   90.00
#
_symmetry.space_group_name_H-M   'P 1'
#
loop_
_entity.id
_entity.type
_entity.pdbx_description
1 polymer ?
#
loop_
_entity_poly.entity_id
_entity_poly.type
_entity_poly.pdbx_seq_one_letter_code
_entity_poly.pdbx_strand_id
1 'polypeptide(L)'
;MICIGVIISMIFGMGAVYGNLIGLNNTQIGYFMTAITLGTLIFQYPIGRLSDKFDRRAVILASAIIGGLTAGIAGLLGPNNFPTLLVLMLILGGLIFSLYSLFIAHANDYLTPSQMVAMSSGLLMVNGGGAVIGSPLAAFVIDLIHVTAFMPTIAVVLFTLSGFIIYRMTVRSAVPAEAQGAFVAVPDTSSGVAVNLSPELEWVMDQDQDTDDNDPFKGNPYVN
;
A
#
# COMPACT_ATOMS: atom_id res chain seq x y z
N MET A 1 4.48 0.87 6.12
CA MET A 1 5.18 0.18 5.01
C MET A 1 5.61 -1.25 5.35
N ILE A 2 6.34 -1.55 6.43
CA ILE A 2 6.76 -2.93 6.76
C ILE A 2 5.59 -3.92 6.72
N CYS A 3 4.47 -3.63 7.40
CA CYS A 3 3.30 -4.51 7.43
C CYS A 3 2.74 -4.82 6.04
N ILE A 4 2.75 -3.84 5.14
CA ILE A 4 2.30 -4.03 3.76
C ILE A 4 3.26 -4.93 3.00
N GLY A 5 4.57 -4.73 3.13
CA GLY A 5 5.58 -5.61 2.56
C GLY A 5 5.43 -7.05 3.03
N VAL A 6 5.20 -7.25 4.34
CA VAL A 6 4.91 -8.58 4.91
C VAL A 6 3.70 -9.21 4.21
N ILE A 7 2.57 -8.49 4.10
CA ILE A 7 1.33 -9.03 3.52
C ILE A 7 1.50 -9.34 2.03
N ILE A 8 2.10 -8.42 1.27
CA ILE A 8 2.35 -8.62 -0.17
C ILE A 8 3.20 -9.88 -0.39
N SER A 9 4.28 -10.02 0.39
CA SER A 9 5.15 -11.19 0.30
C SER A 9 4.46 -12.48 0.75
N MET A 10 3.62 -12.45 1.79
CA MET A 10 2.78 -13.60 2.16
C MET A 10 1.92 -14.03 0.98
N ILE A 11 1.21 -13.10 0.34
CA ILE A 11 0.28 -13.39 -0.75
C ILE A 11 1.03 -13.91 -1.98
N PHE A 12 2.03 -13.20 -2.48
CA PHE A 12 2.73 -13.58 -3.72
C PHE A 12 3.73 -14.72 -3.51
N GLY A 13 4.37 -14.81 -2.34
CA GLY A 13 5.32 -15.87 -2.03
C GLY A 13 4.65 -17.20 -1.65
N MET A 14 3.55 -17.15 -0.90
CA MET A 14 2.92 -18.35 -0.34
C MET A 14 1.46 -18.54 -0.75
N GLY A 15 0.82 -17.57 -1.44
CA GLY A 15 -0.60 -17.65 -1.82
C GLY A 15 -0.93 -18.81 -2.75
N ALA A 16 -0.06 -19.13 -3.71
CA ALA A 16 -0.25 -20.31 -4.57
C ALA A 16 -0.09 -21.62 -3.78
N VAL A 17 0.84 -21.67 -2.84
CA VAL A 17 1.03 -22.83 -1.94
C VAL A 17 -0.18 -22.97 -1.04
N TYR A 18 -0.68 -21.89 -0.45
CA TYR A 18 -1.93 -21.89 0.31
C TYR A 18 -3.10 -22.42 -0.52
N GLY A 19 -3.28 -21.92 -1.77
CA GLY A 19 -4.32 -22.40 -2.68
C GLY A 19 -4.24 -23.90 -2.93
N ASN A 20 -3.05 -24.44 -3.15
CA ASN A 20 -2.85 -25.88 -3.33
C ASN A 20 -3.20 -26.68 -2.06
N LEU A 21 -2.76 -26.19 -0.89
CA LEU A 21 -3.00 -26.87 0.40
C LEU A 21 -4.48 -26.90 0.81
N ILE A 22 -5.29 -25.91 0.40
CA ILE A 22 -6.75 -25.93 0.60
C ILE A 22 -7.50 -26.71 -0.49
N GLY A 23 -6.79 -27.38 -1.40
CA GLY A 23 -7.36 -28.30 -2.40
C GLY A 23 -7.79 -27.64 -3.72
N LEU A 24 -7.34 -26.40 -4.02
CA LEU A 24 -7.59 -25.78 -5.32
C LEU A 24 -6.75 -26.44 -6.41
N ASN A 25 -7.34 -26.65 -7.58
CA ASN A 25 -6.59 -27.09 -8.75
C ASN A 25 -5.79 -25.93 -9.37
N ASN A 26 -4.84 -26.22 -10.26
CA ASN A 26 -3.95 -25.21 -10.85
C ASN A 26 -4.71 -24.05 -11.53
N THR A 27 -5.83 -24.33 -12.18
CA THR A 27 -6.67 -23.32 -12.83
C THR A 27 -7.33 -22.41 -11.80
N GLN A 28 -7.83 -22.98 -10.71
CA GLN A 28 -8.42 -22.23 -9.61
C GLN A 28 -7.38 -21.38 -8.88
N ILE A 29 -6.15 -21.86 -8.71
CA ILE A 29 -5.04 -21.07 -8.17
C ILE A 29 -4.75 -19.88 -9.09
N GLY A 30 -4.75 -20.10 -10.41
CA GLY A 30 -4.62 -19.01 -11.38
C GLY A 30 -5.71 -17.95 -11.23
N TYR A 31 -6.98 -18.34 -11.10
CA TYR A 31 -8.08 -17.40 -10.86
C TYR A 31 -7.94 -16.69 -9.51
N PHE A 32 -7.52 -17.38 -8.47
CA PHE A 32 -7.27 -16.81 -7.14
C PHE A 32 -6.21 -15.70 -7.19
N MET A 33 -5.06 -15.94 -7.82
CA MET A 33 -4.01 -14.94 -7.98
C MET A 33 -4.43 -13.79 -8.90
N THR A 34 -5.17 -14.09 -9.97
CA THR A 34 -5.72 -13.09 -10.88
C THR A 34 -6.74 -12.19 -10.18
N ALA A 35 -7.61 -12.73 -9.33
CA ALA A 35 -8.59 -11.95 -8.59
C ALA A 35 -7.93 -10.89 -7.71
N ILE A 36 -6.83 -11.21 -7.03
CA ILE A 36 -6.04 -10.28 -6.23
C ILE A 36 -5.52 -9.12 -7.10
N THR A 37 -4.93 -9.44 -8.24
CA THR A 37 -4.35 -8.45 -9.16
C THR A 37 -5.44 -7.58 -9.82
N LEU A 38 -6.57 -8.18 -10.23
CA LEU A 38 -7.72 -7.43 -10.77
C LEU A 38 -8.32 -6.49 -9.73
N GLY A 39 -8.37 -6.92 -8.47
CA GLY A 39 -8.80 -6.08 -7.36
C GLY A 39 -7.99 -4.79 -7.28
N THR A 40 -6.68 -4.86 -7.49
CA THR A 40 -5.81 -3.69 -7.53
C THR A 40 -6.27 -2.69 -8.59
N LEU A 41 -6.50 -3.13 -9.82
CA LEU A 41 -6.92 -2.26 -10.92
C LEU A 41 -8.28 -1.60 -10.66
N ILE A 42 -9.22 -2.35 -10.08
CA ILE A 42 -10.59 -1.89 -9.85
C ILE A 42 -10.67 -0.91 -8.68
N PHE A 43 -10.00 -1.20 -7.56
CA PHE A 43 -10.17 -0.45 -6.32
C PHE A 43 -9.17 0.69 -6.14
N GLN A 44 -7.99 0.64 -6.78
CA GLN A 44 -6.96 1.65 -6.61
C GLN A 44 -7.44 3.05 -6.99
N TYR A 45 -8.15 3.19 -8.11
CA TYR A 45 -8.69 4.47 -8.56
C TYR A 45 -9.78 5.05 -7.64
N PRO A 46 -10.87 4.32 -7.29
CA PRO A 46 -11.88 4.87 -6.38
C PRO A 46 -11.34 5.15 -4.98
N ILE A 47 -10.46 4.32 -4.44
CA ILE A 47 -9.84 4.56 -3.13
C ILE A 47 -8.91 5.78 -3.18
N GLY A 48 -8.14 5.95 -4.27
CA GLY A 48 -7.34 7.14 -4.49
C GLY A 48 -8.17 8.42 -4.48
N ARG A 49 -9.25 8.46 -5.26
CA ARG A 49 -10.18 9.60 -5.26
C ARG A 49 -10.83 9.87 -3.90
N LEU A 50 -11.11 8.82 -3.16
CA LEU A 50 -11.66 8.97 -1.80
C LEU A 50 -10.62 9.62 -0.87
N SER A 51 -9.36 9.24 -1.01
CA SER A 51 -8.23 9.81 -0.28
C SER A 51 -7.98 11.29 -0.57
N ASP A 52 -8.30 11.76 -1.79
CA ASP A 52 -8.17 13.18 -2.16
C ASP A 52 -9.31 14.04 -1.58
N LYS A 53 -10.45 13.43 -1.24
CA LYS A 53 -11.64 14.14 -0.71
C LYS A 53 -11.74 14.12 0.81
N PHE A 54 -11.16 13.14 1.45
CA PHE A 54 -11.24 12.91 2.90
C PHE A 54 -9.85 12.91 3.53
N ASP A 55 -9.80 12.99 4.86
CA ASP A 55 -8.54 12.80 5.58
C ASP A 55 -7.91 11.46 5.18
N ARG A 56 -6.74 11.54 4.54
CA ARG A 56 -5.98 10.40 4.03
C ARG A 56 -5.73 9.33 5.10
N ARG A 57 -5.53 9.75 6.35
CA ARG A 57 -5.36 8.83 7.48
C ARG A 57 -6.62 8.02 7.75
N ALA A 58 -7.79 8.65 7.65
CA ALA A 58 -9.07 7.97 7.81
C ALA A 58 -9.31 6.94 6.70
N VAL A 59 -8.93 7.26 5.46
CA VAL A 59 -9.04 6.32 4.32
C VAL A 59 -8.07 5.15 4.48
N ILE A 60 -6.83 5.40 4.92
CA ILE A 60 -5.85 4.34 5.22
C ILE A 60 -6.39 3.43 6.33
N LEU A 61 -6.91 4.00 7.42
CA LEU A 61 -7.48 3.25 8.53
C LEU A 61 -8.68 2.39 8.09
N ALA A 62 -9.62 2.98 7.35
CA ALA A 62 -10.80 2.27 6.83
C ALA A 62 -10.38 1.10 5.91
N SER A 63 -9.44 1.34 5.00
CA SER A 63 -8.92 0.31 4.09
C SER A 63 -8.23 -0.83 4.85
N ALA A 64 -7.47 -0.52 5.91
CA ALA A 64 -6.81 -1.53 6.73
C ALA A 64 -7.80 -2.37 7.54
N ILE A 65 -8.84 -1.74 8.13
CA ILE A 65 -9.90 -2.44 8.87
C ILE A 65 -10.71 -3.33 7.94
N ILE A 66 -11.19 -2.79 6.81
CA ILE A 66 -11.98 -3.56 5.83
C ILE A 66 -11.14 -4.71 5.26
N GLY A 67 -9.87 -4.49 4.97
CA GLY A 67 -8.94 -5.53 4.53
C GLY A 67 -8.76 -6.62 5.58
N GLY A 68 -8.60 -6.25 6.86
CA GLY A 68 -8.51 -7.19 7.97
C GLY A 68 -9.78 -8.04 8.13
N LEU A 69 -10.95 -7.43 8.05
CA LEU A 69 -12.23 -8.14 8.06
C LEU A 69 -12.37 -9.08 6.87
N THR A 70 -12.02 -8.59 5.66
CA THR A 70 -12.06 -9.40 4.43
C THR A 70 -11.15 -10.63 4.53
N ALA A 71 -9.92 -10.46 5.03
CA ALA A 71 -8.99 -11.57 5.25
C ALA A 71 -9.51 -12.55 6.32
N GLY A 72 -10.08 -12.04 7.42
CA GLY A 72 -10.71 -12.87 8.46
C GLY A 72 -11.87 -13.71 7.91
N ILE A 73 -12.78 -13.08 7.14
CA ILE A 73 -13.90 -13.77 6.50
C ILE A 73 -13.40 -14.80 5.47
N ALA A 74 -12.35 -14.47 4.71
CA ALA A 74 -11.75 -15.40 3.75
C ALA A 74 -11.16 -16.64 4.44
N GLY A 75 -10.58 -16.49 5.62
CA GLY A 75 -10.10 -17.61 6.42
C GLY A 75 -11.20 -18.53 6.91
N LEU A 76 -12.38 -17.98 7.23
CA LEU A 76 -13.53 -18.74 7.72
C LEU A 76 -14.34 -19.43 6.60
N LEU A 77 -14.59 -18.73 5.50
CA LEU A 77 -15.51 -19.18 4.44
C LEU A 77 -14.78 -19.71 3.20
N GLY A 78 -13.55 -19.27 2.98
CA GLY A 78 -12.83 -19.48 1.72
C GLY A 78 -12.68 -20.93 1.29
N PRO A 79 -12.25 -21.85 2.17
CA PRO A 79 -12.03 -23.25 1.78
C PRO A 79 -13.28 -23.98 1.31
N ASN A 80 -14.47 -23.50 1.73
CA ASN A 80 -15.75 -24.17 1.45
C ASN A 80 -16.50 -23.62 0.23
N ASN A 81 -16.11 -22.44 -0.27
CA ASN A 81 -16.84 -21.78 -1.36
C ASN A 81 -15.88 -20.96 -2.24
N PHE A 82 -15.45 -21.57 -3.33
CA PHE A 82 -14.49 -20.96 -4.25
C PHE A 82 -14.94 -19.62 -4.86
N PRO A 83 -16.20 -19.42 -5.34
CA PRO A 83 -16.65 -18.12 -5.81
C PRO A 83 -16.57 -17.04 -4.74
N THR A 84 -16.95 -17.35 -3.51
CA THR A 84 -16.84 -16.41 -2.37
C THR A 84 -15.38 -16.06 -2.09
N LEU A 85 -14.48 -17.04 -2.14
CA LEU A 85 -13.05 -16.81 -1.99
C LEU A 85 -12.52 -15.84 -3.06
N LEU A 86 -12.91 -15.99 -4.33
CA LEU A 86 -12.49 -15.10 -5.41
C LEU A 86 -12.92 -13.65 -5.17
N VAL A 87 -14.17 -13.43 -4.76
CA VAL A 87 -14.68 -12.07 -4.45
C VAL A 87 -13.91 -11.46 -3.28
N LEU A 88 -13.66 -12.24 -2.23
CA LEU A 88 -12.90 -11.76 -1.07
C LEU A 88 -11.44 -11.45 -1.45
N MET A 89 -10.81 -12.25 -2.30
CA MET A 89 -9.46 -11.98 -2.79
C MET A 89 -9.37 -10.75 -3.69
N LEU A 90 -10.38 -10.51 -4.51
CA LEU A 90 -10.50 -9.31 -5.33
C LEU A 90 -10.57 -8.05 -4.45
N ILE A 91 -11.41 -8.08 -3.41
CA ILE A 91 -11.52 -6.96 -2.46
C ILE A 91 -10.21 -6.78 -1.67
N LEU A 92 -9.66 -7.87 -1.15
CA LEU A 92 -8.45 -7.85 -0.35
C LEU A 92 -7.25 -7.31 -1.15
N GLY A 93 -7.06 -7.78 -2.39
CA GLY A 93 -6.01 -7.30 -3.28
C GLY A 93 -6.14 -5.80 -3.54
N GLY A 94 -7.35 -5.34 -3.88
CA GLY A 94 -7.61 -3.92 -4.11
C GLY A 94 -7.28 -3.04 -2.91
N LEU A 95 -7.63 -3.48 -1.70
CA LEU A 95 -7.35 -2.73 -0.47
C LEU A 95 -5.86 -2.70 -0.13
N ILE A 96 -5.15 -3.83 -0.21
CA ILE A 96 -3.73 -3.93 0.15
C ILE A 96 -2.86 -3.06 -0.76
N PHE A 97 -3.07 -3.14 -2.08
CA PHE A 97 -2.27 -2.34 -3.02
C PHE A 97 -2.63 -0.85 -2.98
N SER A 98 -3.91 -0.51 -2.72
CA SER A 98 -4.28 0.87 -2.46
C SER A 98 -3.62 1.42 -1.19
N LEU A 99 -3.50 0.62 -0.13
CA LEU A 99 -2.77 1.00 1.09
C LEU A 99 -1.32 1.35 0.80
N TYR A 100 -0.63 0.59 -0.07
CA TYR A 100 0.75 0.88 -0.47
C TYR A 100 0.87 2.29 -1.07
N SER A 101 0.04 2.60 -2.08
CA SER A 101 0.01 3.91 -2.74
C SER A 101 -0.39 5.04 -1.78
N LEU A 102 -1.37 4.79 -0.90
CA LEU A 102 -1.82 5.76 0.12
C LEU A 102 -0.72 6.10 1.12
N PHE A 103 0.11 5.14 1.52
CA PHE A 103 1.24 5.40 2.42
C PHE A 103 2.33 6.22 1.75
N ILE A 104 2.61 6.00 0.46
CA ILE A 104 3.55 6.83 -0.30
C ILE A 104 2.99 8.26 -0.39
N ALA A 105 1.74 8.41 -0.80
CA ALA A 105 1.10 9.70 -0.90
C ALA A 105 1.07 10.44 0.46
N HIS A 106 0.75 9.71 1.56
CA HIS A 106 0.79 10.29 2.90
C HIS A 106 2.20 10.71 3.34
N ALA A 107 3.24 9.99 2.94
CA ALA A 107 4.61 10.40 3.23
C ALA A 107 4.99 11.66 2.44
N ASN A 108 4.58 11.75 1.18
CA ASN A 108 4.85 12.90 0.32
C ASN A 108 4.19 14.20 0.81
N ASP A 109 3.04 14.12 1.49
CA ASP A 109 2.38 15.31 2.10
C ASP A 109 3.26 16.07 3.11
N TYR A 110 4.34 15.47 3.58
CA TYR A 110 5.24 16.07 4.59
C TYR A 110 6.63 16.42 4.02
N LEU A 111 6.84 16.32 2.72
CA LEU A 111 8.17 16.42 2.11
C LEU A 111 8.23 17.54 1.08
N THR A 112 9.41 18.13 0.99
CA THR A 112 9.74 19.00 -0.14
C THR A 112 10.09 18.16 -1.38
N PRO A 113 9.91 18.68 -2.60
CA PRO A 113 10.21 17.96 -3.84
C PRO A 113 11.62 17.34 -3.86
N SER A 114 12.63 18.04 -3.35
CA SER A 114 13.99 17.55 -3.26
C SER A 114 14.19 16.33 -2.35
N GLN A 115 13.29 16.12 -1.39
CA GLN A 115 13.34 15.01 -0.43
C GLN A 115 12.53 13.79 -0.89
N MET A 116 11.63 13.93 -1.87
CA MET A 116 10.71 12.87 -2.32
C MET A 116 11.46 11.65 -2.87
N VAL A 117 12.56 11.87 -3.61
CA VAL A 117 13.37 10.78 -4.18
C VAL A 117 14.00 9.92 -3.09
N ALA A 118 14.66 10.56 -2.13
CA ALA A 118 15.32 9.86 -1.03
C ALA A 118 14.32 9.12 -0.14
N MET A 119 13.15 9.74 0.10
CA MET A 119 12.09 9.12 0.90
C MET A 119 11.45 7.93 0.18
N SER A 120 11.18 8.05 -1.13
CA SER A 120 10.61 6.94 -1.92
C SER A 120 11.53 5.73 -1.91
N SER A 121 12.83 5.93 -2.05
CA SER A 121 13.84 4.86 -1.95
C SER A 121 13.86 4.23 -0.54
N GLY A 122 13.77 5.04 0.51
CA GLY A 122 13.67 4.57 1.89
C GLY A 122 12.40 3.76 2.16
N LEU A 123 11.25 4.23 1.66
CA LEU A 123 9.98 3.51 1.78
C LEU A 123 9.99 2.17 1.07
N LEU A 124 10.59 2.11 -0.13
CA LEU A 124 10.77 0.88 -0.88
C LEU A 124 11.68 -0.10 -0.13
N MET A 125 12.79 0.37 0.45
CA MET A 125 13.68 -0.45 1.28
C MET A 125 12.97 -1.04 2.50
N VAL A 126 12.16 -0.21 3.19
CA VAL A 126 11.36 -0.64 4.35
C VAL A 126 10.29 -1.66 3.94
N ASN A 127 9.64 -1.46 2.79
CA ASN A 127 8.69 -2.42 2.22
C ASN A 127 9.40 -3.75 1.88
N GLY A 128 10.56 -3.69 1.22
CA GLY A 128 11.39 -4.85 0.91
C GLY A 128 11.83 -5.62 2.16
N GLY A 129 12.21 -4.91 3.25
CA GLY A 129 12.49 -5.53 4.55
C GLY A 129 11.28 -6.31 5.10
N GLY A 130 10.08 -5.76 4.97
CA GLY A 130 8.84 -6.49 5.28
C GLY A 130 8.65 -7.72 4.39
N ALA A 131 8.94 -7.60 3.09
CA ALA A 131 8.79 -8.69 2.14
C ALA A 131 9.72 -9.87 2.44
N VAL A 132 10.94 -9.63 2.91
CA VAL A 132 11.86 -10.69 3.35
C VAL A 132 11.27 -11.53 4.48
N ILE A 133 10.50 -10.92 5.38
CA ILE A 133 9.91 -11.58 6.55
C ILE A 133 8.60 -12.29 6.19
N GLY A 134 7.81 -11.76 5.24
CA GLY A 134 6.43 -12.18 5.01
C GLY A 134 6.29 -13.63 4.57
N SER A 135 7.02 -14.06 3.55
CA SER A 135 6.93 -15.45 3.06
C SER A 135 7.42 -16.50 4.08
N PRO A 136 8.55 -16.31 4.77
CA PRO A 136 8.95 -17.20 5.87
C PRO A 136 7.94 -17.23 7.02
N LEU A 137 7.35 -16.10 7.38
CA LEU A 137 6.31 -16.02 8.40
C LEU A 137 5.08 -16.83 8.00
N ALA A 138 4.64 -16.70 6.73
CA ALA A 138 3.51 -17.46 6.21
C ALA A 138 3.78 -18.97 6.25
N ALA A 139 4.97 -19.39 5.78
CA ALA A 139 5.38 -20.78 5.81
C ALA A 139 5.39 -21.33 7.26
N PHE A 140 6.01 -20.59 8.19
CA PHE A 140 6.09 -20.97 9.60
C PHE A 140 4.69 -21.11 10.23
N VAL A 141 3.77 -20.18 9.94
CA VAL A 141 2.39 -20.23 10.48
C VAL A 141 1.63 -21.43 9.92
N ILE A 142 1.76 -21.73 8.63
CA ILE A 142 1.12 -22.88 7.98
C ILE A 142 1.64 -24.18 8.61
N ASP A 143 2.95 -24.30 8.82
CA ASP A 143 3.60 -25.49 9.37
C ASP A 143 3.28 -25.71 10.86
N LEU A 144 3.35 -24.63 11.65
CA LEU A 144 3.17 -24.71 13.11
C LEU A 144 1.71 -24.87 13.54
N ILE A 145 0.77 -24.21 12.87
CA ILE A 145 -0.63 -24.17 13.28
C ILE A 145 -1.49 -25.02 12.34
N HIS A 146 -1.75 -24.53 11.16
CA HIS A 146 -2.48 -25.20 10.08
C HIS A 146 -2.61 -24.24 8.89
N VAL A 147 -2.89 -24.78 7.69
CA VAL A 147 -3.09 -23.98 6.47
C VAL A 147 -4.19 -22.92 6.62
N THR A 148 -5.23 -23.19 7.40
CA THR A 148 -6.32 -22.24 7.66
C THR A 148 -5.90 -20.99 8.42
N ALA A 149 -4.73 -20.99 9.07
CA ALA A 149 -4.19 -19.84 9.78
C ALA A 149 -3.59 -18.77 8.82
N PHE A 150 -3.38 -19.09 7.56
CA PHE A 150 -2.77 -18.16 6.59
C PHE A 150 -3.55 -16.85 6.45
N MET A 151 -4.84 -16.92 6.14
CA MET A 151 -5.71 -15.74 6.00
C MET A 151 -5.91 -14.97 7.32
N PRO A 152 -6.19 -15.63 8.45
CA PRO A 152 -6.22 -14.98 9.77
C PRO A 152 -4.91 -14.25 10.12
N THR A 153 -3.74 -14.76 9.71
CA THR A 153 -2.47 -14.06 9.95
C THR A 153 -2.42 -12.73 9.20
N ILE A 154 -2.87 -12.68 7.95
CA ILE A 154 -3.01 -11.43 7.20
C ILE A 154 -3.96 -10.46 7.93
N ALA A 155 -5.08 -10.96 8.44
CA ALA A 155 -6.03 -10.16 9.22
C ALA A 155 -5.37 -9.57 10.48
N VAL A 156 -4.60 -10.36 11.23
CA VAL A 156 -3.87 -9.90 12.43
C VAL A 156 -2.88 -8.80 12.07
N VAL A 157 -2.12 -8.94 10.99
CA VAL A 157 -1.17 -7.90 10.55
C VAL A 157 -1.91 -6.60 10.18
N LEU A 158 -3.06 -6.69 9.49
CA LEU A 158 -3.87 -5.51 9.12
C LEU A 158 -4.51 -4.86 10.36
N PHE A 159 -5.01 -5.62 11.31
CA PHE A 159 -5.53 -5.07 12.56
C PHE A 159 -4.44 -4.45 13.44
N THR A 160 -3.23 -5.02 13.47
CA THR A 160 -2.07 -4.43 14.14
C THR A 160 -1.71 -3.08 13.50
N LEU A 161 -1.71 -3.02 12.16
CA LEU A 161 -1.53 -1.79 11.41
C LEU A 161 -2.61 -0.76 11.76
N SER A 162 -3.89 -1.18 11.79
CA SER A 162 -5.02 -0.30 12.14
C SER A 162 -4.89 0.26 13.54
N GLY A 163 -4.53 -0.57 14.51
CA GLY A 163 -4.27 -0.13 15.90
C GLY A 163 -3.15 0.89 15.99
N PHE A 164 -2.07 0.69 15.24
CA PHE A 164 -0.97 1.65 15.17
C PHE A 164 -1.41 2.98 14.53
N ILE A 165 -2.24 2.95 13.47
CA ILE A 165 -2.76 4.15 12.82
C ILE A 165 -3.66 4.93 13.80
N ILE A 166 -4.56 4.25 14.51
CA ILE A 166 -5.42 4.88 15.54
C ILE A 166 -4.56 5.57 16.59
N TYR A 167 -3.55 4.89 17.12
CA TYR A 167 -2.62 5.48 18.08
C TYR A 167 -1.93 6.73 17.51
N ARG A 168 -1.46 6.68 16.26
CA ARG A 168 -0.83 7.85 15.60
C ARG A 168 -1.81 9.02 15.40
N MET A 169 -3.07 8.74 15.12
CA MET A 169 -4.11 9.77 14.95
C MET A 169 -4.40 10.50 16.27
N THR A 170 -4.27 9.84 17.41
CA THR A 170 -4.45 10.49 18.72
C THR A 170 -3.28 11.38 19.14
N VAL A 171 -2.07 11.13 18.60
CA VAL A 171 -0.84 11.84 19.00
C VAL A 171 -0.48 13.01 18.07
N ARG A 172 -0.90 12.98 16.79
CA ARG A 172 -0.57 14.01 15.80
C ARG A 172 -1.82 14.54 15.11
N SER A 173 -1.91 15.86 14.95
CA SER A 173 -2.93 16.52 14.12
C SER A 173 -2.82 16.09 12.65
N ALA A 174 -3.98 16.06 11.95
CA ALA A 174 -4.03 15.80 10.53
C ALA A 174 -3.50 17.00 9.71
N VAL A 175 -2.94 16.72 8.53
CA VAL A 175 -2.73 17.76 7.51
C VAL A 175 -4.10 18.11 6.92
N PRO A 176 -4.50 19.39 6.84
CA PRO A 176 -5.75 19.80 6.21
C PRO A 176 -5.86 19.23 4.78
N ALA A 177 -7.08 18.85 4.38
CA ALA A 177 -7.30 18.22 3.06
C ALA A 177 -6.85 19.10 1.89
N GLU A 178 -6.96 20.44 2.06
CA GLU A 178 -6.53 21.43 1.06
C GLU A 178 -5.00 21.50 0.89
N ALA A 179 -4.23 20.98 1.86
CA ALA A 179 -2.77 20.96 1.83
C ALA A 179 -2.19 19.57 1.47
N GLN A 180 -3.06 18.61 1.10
CA GLN A 180 -2.64 17.28 0.66
C GLN A 180 -2.38 17.29 -0.85
N GLY A 181 -1.26 16.70 -1.31
CA GLY A 181 -0.98 16.48 -2.72
C GLY A 181 -1.97 15.48 -3.36
N ALA A 182 -2.15 15.54 -4.69
CA ALA A 182 -3.02 14.61 -5.40
C ALA A 182 -2.50 13.16 -5.30
N PHE A 183 -3.43 12.20 -5.29
CA PHE A 183 -3.09 10.78 -5.24
C PHE A 183 -2.54 10.28 -6.57
N VAL A 184 -1.34 9.69 -6.55
CA VAL A 184 -0.75 8.99 -7.69
C VAL A 184 -0.69 7.49 -7.39
N ALA A 185 -1.27 6.70 -8.29
CA ALA A 185 -1.25 5.25 -8.17
C ALA A 185 0.16 4.72 -8.50
N VAL A 186 0.86 4.22 -7.49
CA VAL A 186 2.22 3.68 -7.64
C VAL A 186 2.18 2.17 -7.47
N PRO A 187 2.65 1.38 -8.46
CA PRO A 187 2.85 -0.06 -8.30
C PRO A 187 3.93 -0.34 -7.24
N ASP A 188 3.75 -1.40 -6.48
CA ASP A 188 4.70 -1.84 -5.43
C ASP A 188 6.07 -2.27 -5.97
N THR A 189 6.14 -2.56 -7.27
CA THR A 189 7.37 -2.91 -8.00
C THR A 189 8.02 -1.72 -8.72
N SER A 190 7.43 -0.52 -8.63
CA SER A 190 7.99 0.66 -9.30
C SER A 190 9.28 1.12 -8.63
N SER A 191 10.29 1.42 -9.45
CA SER A 191 11.50 2.06 -8.97
C SER A 191 11.22 3.51 -8.54
N GLY A 192 12.03 4.06 -7.62
CA GLY A 192 11.93 5.47 -7.23
C GLY A 192 11.97 6.46 -8.39
N VAL A 193 12.54 6.06 -9.53
CA VAL A 193 12.55 6.84 -10.79
C VAL A 193 11.14 6.96 -11.38
N ALA A 194 10.30 5.92 -11.30
CA ALA A 194 8.93 5.98 -11.83
C ALA A 194 8.02 6.94 -11.03
N VAL A 195 8.30 7.12 -9.74
CA VAL A 195 7.60 8.09 -8.89
C VAL A 195 7.95 9.53 -9.29
N ASN A 196 9.19 9.75 -9.74
CA ASN A 196 9.67 11.07 -10.17
C ASN A 196 9.23 11.48 -11.57
N LEU A 197 8.71 10.56 -12.38
CA LEU A 197 8.14 10.83 -13.70
C LEU A 197 6.64 11.17 -13.61
N SER A 198 6.08 11.37 -12.42
CA SER A 198 4.70 11.83 -12.29
C SER A 198 4.58 13.28 -12.82
N PRO A 199 3.55 13.60 -13.62
CA PRO A 199 3.37 14.93 -14.20
C PRO A 199 3.34 16.06 -13.16
N GLU A 200 2.97 15.77 -11.93
CA GLU A 200 2.94 16.73 -10.82
C GLU A 200 4.33 17.19 -10.38
N LEU A 201 5.36 16.34 -10.46
CA LEU A 201 6.73 16.72 -10.16
C LEU A 201 7.33 17.62 -11.25
N GLU A 202 6.93 17.41 -12.50
CA GLU A 202 7.32 18.26 -13.63
C GLU A 202 6.81 19.69 -13.43
N TRP A 203 5.54 19.86 -13.02
CA TRP A 203 4.93 21.16 -12.73
C TRP A 203 5.61 21.91 -11.57
N VAL A 204 6.02 21.18 -10.52
CA VAL A 204 6.69 21.79 -9.35
C VAL A 204 8.14 22.17 -9.72
N MET A 205 8.83 21.38 -10.51
CA MET A 205 10.18 21.70 -10.99
C MET A 205 10.18 22.92 -11.92
N ASP A 206 9.18 23.07 -12.78
CA ASP A 206 9.01 24.25 -13.64
C ASP A 206 8.72 25.52 -12.81
N GLN A 207 7.92 25.42 -11.77
CA GLN A 207 7.63 26.57 -10.88
C GLN A 207 8.85 27.00 -10.07
N ASP A 208 9.70 26.07 -9.61
CA ASP A 208 10.94 26.39 -8.91
C ASP A 208 11.99 27.02 -9.83
N GLN A 209 12.04 26.64 -11.13
CA GLN A 209 12.91 27.26 -12.12
C GLN A 209 12.45 28.69 -12.45
N ASP A 210 11.16 28.93 -12.60
CA ASP A 210 10.62 30.26 -12.86
C ASP A 210 10.82 31.24 -11.69
N THR A 211 10.82 30.75 -10.44
CA THR A 211 11.12 31.57 -9.27
C THR A 211 12.60 31.90 -9.14
N ASP A 212 13.49 30.99 -9.55
CA ASP A 212 14.95 31.23 -9.50
C ASP A 212 15.42 32.18 -10.60
N ASP A 213 14.72 32.21 -11.75
CA ASP A 213 14.99 33.18 -12.83
C ASP A 213 14.46 34.59 -12.55
N ASN A 214 13.45 34.73 -11.69
CA ASN A 214 12.89 36.02 -11.27
C ASN A 214 13.45 36.56 -9.96
N ASP A 215 14.50 35.97 -9.40
CA ASP A 215 15.15 36.50 -8.20
C ASP A 215 15.83 37.84 -8.50
N PRO A 216 15.33 38.99 -7.97
CA PRO A 216 15.90 40.30 -8.24
C PRO A 216 17.33 40.51 -7.69
N PHE A 217 17.85 39.54 -6.93
CA PHE A 217 19.19 39.54 -6.36
C PHE A 217 20.17 38.64 -7.08
N LYS A 218 19.73 37.87 -8.10
CA LYS A 218 20.56 36.99 -8.91
C LYS A 218 21.60 37.85 -9.67
N GLY A 219 22.86 37.77 -9.25
CA GLY A 219 23.98 38.54 -9.84
C GLY A 219 24.40 39.78 -9.07
N ASN A 220 23.86 40.02 -7.88
CA ASN A 220 24.32 41.11 -7.03
C ASN A 220 25.60 40.68 -6.27
N PRO A 221 26.79 41.30 -6.58
CA PRO A 221 28.08 40.92 -5.99
C PRO A 221 28.21 41.26 -4.49
N TYR A 222 27.20 41.91 -3.89
CA TYR A 222 27.19 42.33 -2.49
C TYR A 222 26.28 41.48 -1.58
N VAL A 223 25.65 40.44 -2.11
CA VAL A 223 24.82 39.48 -1.34
C VAL A 223 25.51 38.12 -1.41
N ASN A 224 26.41 37.90 -0.47
CA ASN A 224 26.99 36.60 -0.13
C ASN A 224 26.75 36.35 1.35
#